data_1d7fc0b9cf3516925862e65660fc09d9
#
_entry.id   1d7fc0b9cf3516925862e65660fc09d9
#
_cell.length_a   1.000
_cell.length_b   1.000
_cell.length_c   1.000
_cell.angle_alpha   90.00
_cell.angle_beta   90.00
_cell.angle_gamma   90.00
#
_symmetry.space_group_name_H-M   'P 1'
#
loop_
_entity.id
_entity.type
_entity.pdbx_description
1 polymer ?
#
loop_
_entity_poly.entity_id
_entity_poly.type
_entity_poly.pdbx_seq_one_letter_code
_entity_poly.pdbx_strand_id
1 'polypeptide(L)'
;MEITETKEWWKESVVYQIYPRSFQDSNGDGIGDIRGIIERLPYLKDLGINVIWLCPVYKSPMDDGGYDISDYYEIDPMFGTMSDMDELIEKAEKLGIKILMDLVVNHTSDEHEWFEKAIADPKSKYRDYYIFREGVNGNPPNNWRSYFGGSAWEAVPGEENMFYLHAFSKKQPDLNWENIVVRNECIQMINWWLEKGLGGFRIDAILNLKKRIEYGTFPADGEDGLVFIGHWILNQPGIEEWLKEIDERTFKKHNAFTVAEADVPEERLSGFIGENGHFRMVFDFSYTDIDTPETGEWFKNSEWTVKELKEKIITNELVTQRNGWGAKYLENHDQPRSINKYLPQEYQDDRSKKMLGTLFMMLHGTPFIYQGQEIGMSNTRMESIDDYNDIATHDQYHRAILSGMSPEEALEGMYRRSRDNSRTPMQWNNQKNAGFSDSDEIWLKANPNYLDINVEQEQIDDNSVLNFYKKLIHLRSDSSKYKEVAVYGELLPVESSDEVIAYKRKTDDAELLIIVNFSDSENQLCIEGTYEQVLANVALPEMVENVLEIPAYTGAVFSRVLEVD
;
A
#
# COMPACT_ATOMS: atom_id res chain seq x y z
N MET A 1 8.34 19.93 -36.13
CA MET A 1 7.34 20.15 -35.08
C MET A 1 7.70 19.13 -34.02
N GLU A 2 8.56 19.53 -33.08
CA GLU A 2 8.91 18.70 -31.94
C GLU A 2 7.64 18.46 -31.13
N ILE A 3 7.20 17.22 -31.07
CA ILE A 3 6.21 16.79 -30.10
C ILE A 3 6.95 16.83 -28.77
N THR A 4 6.82 17.93 -28.02
CA THR A 4 7.18 17.93 -26.62
C THR A 4 6.25 16.90 -25.96
N GLU A 5 6.76 15.70 -25.68
CA GLU A 5 6.09 14.76 -24.79
C GLU A 5 5.78 15.54 -23.50
N THR A 6 4.50 15.71 -23.22
CA THR A 6 4.08 16.30 -21.96
C THR A 6 4.50 15.34 -20.87
N LYS A 7 5.55 15.70 -20.11
CA LYS A 7 6.02 14.88 -18.98
C LYS A 7 4.82 14.55 -18.10
N GLU A 8 4.60 13.28 -17.86
CA GLU A 8 3.48 12.78 -17.05
C GLU A 8 3.76 13.07 -15.57
N TRP A 9 3.06 14.06 -15.00
CA TRP A 9 3.30 14.61 -13.67
C TRP A 9 3.38 13.56 -12.56
N TRP A 10 2.66 12.47 -12.69
CA TRP A 10 2.62 11.39 -11.72
C TRP A 10 3.92 10.55 -11.68
N LYS A 11 4.74 10.55 -12.73
CA LYS A 11 6.07 9.91 -12.72
C LYS A 11 7.06 10.65 -11.82
N GLU A 12 6.93 11.96 -11.73
CA GLU A 12 7.78 12.83 -10.93
C GLU A 12 7.30 12.94 -9.47
N SER A 13 6.22 12.25 -9.13
CA SER A 13 5.62 12.33 -7.80
C SER A 13 6.36 11.51 -6.76
N VAL A 14 6.28 11.99 -5.52
CA VAL A 14 6.55 11.23 -4.29
C VAL A 14 5.26 11.21 -3.49
N VAL A 15 4.72 10.01 -3.29
CA VAL A 15 3.43 9.82 -2.63
C VAL A 15 3.64 9.55 -1.15
N TYR A 16 2.83 10.16 -0.31
CA TYR A 16 2.75 9.87 1.12
C TYR A 16 1.38 9.29 1.44
N GLN A 17 1.34 8.08 1.97
CA GLN A 17 0.10 7.44 2.35
C GLN A 17 -0.28 7.81 3.78
N ILE A 18 -1.50 8.28 3.96
CA ILE A 18 -2.09 8.60 5.26
C ILE A 18 -3.20 7.60 5.60
N TYR A 19 -3.09 6.98 6.79
CA TYR A 19 -4.18 6.27 7.44
C TYR A 19 -4.85 7.24 8.42
N PRO A 20 -6.00 7.85 8.05
CA PRO A 20 -6.54 9.04 8.72
C PRO A 20 -6.73 8.85 10.21
N ARG A 21 -7.26 7.70 10.59
CA ARG A 21 -7.61 7.34 11.97
C ARG A 21 -6.43 7.43 12.94
N SER A 22 -5.20 7.37 12.43
CA SER A 22 -3.96 7.34 13.22
C SER A 22 -2.98 8.47 12.88
N PHE A 23 -3.33 9.44 12.05
CA PHE A 23 -2.38 10.46 11.62
C PHE A 23 -2.29 11.63 12.59
N GLN A 24 -3.39 12.35 12.83
CA GLN A 24 -3.49 13.44 13.80
C GLN A 24 -4.94 13.65 14.21
N ASP A 25 -5.19 13.63 15.50
CA ASP A 25 -6.44 14.01 16.14
C ASP A 25 -6.43 15.53 16.41
N SER A 26 -7.37 16.27 15.86
CA SER A 26 -7.49 17.71 16.02
C SER A 26 -8.54 18.13 17.06
N ASN A 27 -9.47 17.22 17.40
CA ASN A 27 -10.62 17.52 18.24
C ASN A 27 -10.55 16.90 19.64
N GLY A 28 -9.57 16.01 19.90
CA GLY A 28 -9.31 15.39 21.20
C GLY A 28 -10.23 14.21 21.52
N ASP A 29 -10.80 13.53 20.52
CA ASP A 29 -11.66 12.36 20.73
C ASP A 29 -10.89 11.01 20.68
N GLY A 30 -9.60 11.04 20.39
CA GLY A 30 -8.72 9.87 20.33
C GLY A 30 -8.62 9.23 18.94
N ILE A 31 -9.20 9.87 17.93
CA ILE A 31 -9.24 9.40 16.54
C ILE A 31 -8.71 10.51 15.64
N GLY A 32 -7.85 10.16 14.69
CA GLY A 32 -7.34 11.12 13.71
C GLY A 32 -8.42 11.56 12.72
N ASP A 33 -8.31 12.80 12.21
CA ASP A 33 -9.34 13.43 11.40
C ASP A 33 -8.76 14.28 10.26
N ILE A 34 -9.64 14.74 9.35
CA ILE A 34 -9.26 15.56 8.18
C ILE A 34 -8.65 16.89 8.59
N ARG A 35 -9.12 17.50 9.68
CA ARG A 35 -8.55 18.76 10.18
C ARG A 35 -7.13 18.55 10.70
N GLY A 36 -6.87 17.45 11.38
CA GLY A 36 -5.52 17.06 11.78
C GLY A 36 -4.59 16.86 10.57
N ILE A 37 -5.09 16.28 9.48
CA ILE A 37 -4.31 16.20 8.21
C ILE A 37 -4.00 17.59 7.68
N ILE A 38 -4.99 18.51 7.66
CA ILE A 38 -4.80 19.88 7.21
C ILE A 38 -3.72 20.60 8.04
N GLU A 39 -3.69 20.40 9.34
CA GLU A 39 -2.66 20.98 10.24
C GLU A 39 -1.25 20.47 9.92
N ARG A 40 -1.12 19.23 9.41
CA ARG A 40 0.15 18.58 9.07
C ARG A 40 0.59 18.77 7.61
N LEU A 41 -0.19 19.43 6.76
CA LEU A 41 0.20 19.74 5.38
C LEU A 41 1.56 20.48 5.27
N PRO A 42 1.90 21.45 6.16
CA PRO A 42 3.22 22.08 6.13
C PRO A 42 4.38 21.11 6.36
N TYR A 43 4.20 20.12 7.24
CA TYR A 43 5.19 19.05 7.47
C TYR A 43 5.39 18.22 6.20
N LEU A 44 4.32 17.78 5.56
CA LEU A 44 4.39 17.00 4.32
C LEU A 44 5.05 17.78 3.18
N LYS A 45 4.78 19.07 3.10
CA LYS A 45 5.43 19.96 2.13
C LYS A 45 6.93 20.10 2.39
N ASP A 46 7.33 20.25 3.65
CA ASP A 46 8.74 20.33 4.07
C ASP A 46 9.49 19.00 3.85
N LEU A 47 8.79 17.88 4.00
CA LEU A 47 9.33 16.55 3.65
C LEU A 47 9.59 16.42 2.14
N GLY A 48 8.91 17.20 1.30
CA GLY A 48 9.04 17.18 -0.16
C GLY A 48 7.94 16.39 -0.88
N ILE A 49 6.85 16.08 -0.17
CA ILE A 49 5.70 15.35 -0.72
C ILE A 49 4.91 16.24 -1.67
N ASN A 50 4.44 15.68 -2.77
CA ASN A 50 3.57 16.34 -3.74
C ASN A 50 2.29 15.58 -4.08
N VAL A 51 2.12 14.37 -3.52
CA VAL A 51 0.88 13.60 -3.59
C VAL A 51 0.60 12.95 -2.24
N ILE A 52 -0.62 13.05 -1.76
CA ILE A 52 -1.13 12.31 -0.60
C ILE A 52 -2.08 11.23 -1.09
N TRP A 53 -1.85 9.98 -0.71
CA TRP A 53 -2.85 8.92 -0.78
C TRP A 53 -3.55 8.85 0.58
N LEU A 54 -4.83 9.21 0.59
CA LEU A 54 -5.69 9.20 1.76
C LEU A 54 -6.49 7.89 1.78
N CYS A 55 -6.26 7.03 2.78
CA CYS A 55 -7.09 5.86 3.03
C CYS A 55 -8.54 6.27 3.29
N PRO A 56 -9.53 5.36 3.18
CA PRO A 56 -10.94 5.72 3.13
C PRO A 56 -11.39 6.61 4.28
N VAL A 57 -12.07 7.71 3.93
CA VAL A 57 -12.75 8.64 4.85
C VAL A 57 -14.25 8.74 4.54
N TYR A 58 -14.73 7.91 3.61
CA TYR A 58 -16.15 7.81 3.30
C TYR A 58 -16.95 7.34 4.52
N LYS A 59 -18.25 7.60 4.53
CA LYS A 59 -19.14 7.08 5.55
C LYS A 59 -19.10 5.55 5.57
N SER A 60 -18.83 5.00 6.76
CA SER A 60 -18.57 3.57 6.95
C SER A 60 -18.90 3.15 8.38
N PRO A 61 -19.45 1.94 8.61
CA PRO A 61 -19.53 1.37 9.96
C PRO A 61 -18.17 0.89 10.52
N MET A 62 -17.08 0.97 9.74
CA MET A 62 -15.71 0.66 10.18
C MET A 62 -15.45 -0.80 10.54
N ASP A 63 -16.15 -1.75 9.94
CA ASP A 63 -15.90 -3.19 10.12
C ASP A 63 -14.51 -3.59 9.59
N ASP A 64 -14.11 -3.00 8.46
CA ASP A 64 -12.80 -3.18 7.83
C ASP A 64 -12.07 -1.83 7.66
N GLY A 65 -11.98 -1.05 8.72
CA GLY A 65 -11.17 0.18 8.76
C GLY A 65 -11.56 1.25 7.72
N GLY A 66 -12.82 1.26 7.26
CA GLY A 66 -13.35 2.21 6.28
C GLY A 66 -13.49 1.66 4.86
N TYR A 67 -13.01 0.43 4.59
CA TYR A 67 -13.18 -0.22 3.29
C TYR A 67 -14.59 -0.81 3.10
N ASP A 68 -15.43 -0.82 4.13
CA ASP A 68 -16.86 -1.15 4.12
C ASP A 68 -17.68 0.14 3.97
N ILE A 69 -17.76 0.67 2.75
CA ILE A 69 -18.36 2.00 2.46
C ILE A 69 -19.89 1.92 2.44
N SER A 70 -20.55 2.73 3.27
CA SER A 70 -22.02 2.85 3.31
C SER A 70 -22.57 4.03 2.49
N ASP A 71 -21.75 5.05 2.20
CA ASP A 71 -22.10 6.15 1.29
C ASP A 71 -20.84 6.73 0.65
N TYR A 72 -20.75 6.69 -0.68
CA TYR A 72 -19.61 7.21 -1.44
C TYR A 72 -19.56 8.74 -1.57
N TYR A 73 -20.65 9.43 -1.24
CA TYR A 73 -20.79 10.88 -1.40
C TYR A 73 -20.76 11.63 -0.08
N GLU A 74 -20.62 10.93 1.04
CA GLU A 74 -20.49 11.50 2.38
C GLU A 74 -19.15 11.15 3.02
N ILE A 75 -18.62 12.08 3.82
CA ILE A 75 -17.49 11.84 4.72
C ILE A 75 -18.04 11.28 6.03
N ASP A 76 -17.36 10.28 6.59
CA ASP A 76 -17.73 9.76 7.89
C ASP A 76 -17.58 10.85 8.97
N PRO A 77 -18.59 11.06 9.83
CA PRO A 77 -18.52 12.04 10.91
C PRO A 77 -17.34 11.89 11.85
N MET A 78 -16.78 10.68 11.95
CA MET A 78 -15.54 10.40 12.70
C MET A 78 -14.35 11.21 12.15
N PHE A 79 -14.27 11.39 10.82
CA PHE A 79 -13.17 12.10 10.17
C PHE A 79 -13.47 13.57 9.88
N GLY A 80 -14.72 14.00 10.02
CA GLY A 80 -15.12 15.37 9.75
C GLY A 80 -16.30 15.48 8.80
N THR A 81 -16.29 16.51 7.97
CA THR A 81 -17.39 16.84 7.05
C THR A 81 -16.90 16.95 5.61
N MET A 82 -17.84 16.98 4.65
CA MET A 82 -17.52 17.27 3.25
C MET A 82 -16.85 18.66 3.09
N SER A 83 -17.21 19.63 3.93
CA SER A 83 -16.54 20.94 3.94
C SER A 83 -15.08 20.86 4.38
N ASP A 84 -14.75 19.96 5.31
CA ASP A 84 -13.37 19.72 5.74
C ASP A 84 -12.57 19.04 4.62
N MET A 85 -13.19 18.13 3.88
CA MET A 85 -12.56 17.50 2.72
C MET A 85 -12.32 18.50 1.58
N ASP A 86 -13.28 19.39 1.29
CA ASP A 86 -13.11 20.46 0.32
C ASP A 86 -11.97 21.41 0.73
N GLU A 87 -11.86 21.74 2.03
CA GLU A 87 -10.77 22.55 2.58
C GLU A 87 -9.42 21.83 2.46
N LEU A 88 -9.36 20.53 2.70
CA LEU A 88 -8.15 19.73 2.53
C LEU A 88 -7.66 19.78 1.08
N ILE A 89 -8.54 19.51 0.12
CA ILE A 89 -8.22 19.56 -1.32
C ILE A 89 -7.68 20.94 -1.70
N GLU A 90 -8.38 22.02 -1.32
CA GLU A 90 -7.99 23.40 -1.64
C GLU A 90 -6.63 23.79 -1.03
N LYS A 91 -6.40 23.45 0.25
CA LYS A 91 -5.14 23.78 0.94
C LYS A 91 -3.96 22.97 0.43
N ALA A 92 -4.17 21.67 0.13
CA ALA A 92 -3.15 20.83 -0.47
C ALA A 92 -2.76 21.36 -1.86
N GLU A 93 -3.73 21.73 -2.69
CA GLU A 93 -3.47 22.29 -4.03
C GLU A 93 -2.64 23.58 -3.96
N LYS A 94 -2.92 24.48 -3.01
CA LYS A 94 -2.13 25.71 -2.79
C LYS A 94 -0.67 25.43 -2.42
N LEU A 95 -0.38 24.28 -1.84
CA LEU A 95 0.97 23.80 -1.53
C LEU A 95 1.58 22.99 -2.68
N GLY A 96 0.86 22.78 -3.78
CA GLY A 96 1.28 21.91 -4.89
C GLY A 96 1.22 20.43 -4.53
N ILE A 97 0.34 20.03 -3.62
CA ILE A 97 0.08 18.67 -3.21
C ILE A 97 -1.28 18.23 -3.77
N LYS A 98 -1.34 17.08 -4.44
CA LYS A 98 -2.58 16.48 -4.92
C LYS A 98 -3.05 15.40 -3.94
N ILE A 99 -4.37 15.25 -3.84
CA ILE A 99 -4.99 14.22 -3.00
C ILE A 99 -5.48 13.07 -3.89
N LEU A 100 -5.12 11.85 -3.54
CA LEU A 100 -5.72 10.61 -4.03
C LEU A 100 -6.58 10.03 -2.92
N MET A 101 -7.72 9.44 -3.26
CA MET A 101 -8.52 8.64 -2.33
C MET A 101 -8.50 7.17 -2.76
N ASP A 102 -8.93 6.29 -1.87
CA ASP A 102 -9.21 4.91 -2.22
C ASP A 102 -10.49 4.80 -3.03
N LEU A 103 -10.46 4.02 -4.09
CA LEU A 103 -11.62 3.63 -4.89
C LEU A 103 -11.97 2.18 -4.57
N VAL A 104 -12.97 1.98 -3.74
CA VAL A 104 -13.45 0.65 -3.32
C VAL A 104 -14.75 0.35 -4.06
N VAL A 105 -14.68 -0.45 -5.11
CA VAL A 105 -15.82 -0.74 -5.99
C VAL A 105 -16.08 -2.23 -6.21
N ASN A 106 -15.32 -3.10 -5.53
CA ASN A 106 -15.63 -4.53 -5.53
C ASN A 106 -16.88 -4.85 -4.69
N HIS A 107 -17.09 -4.14 -3.61
CA HIS A 107 -18.14 -4.35 -2.62
C HIS A 107 -18.61 -3.02 -2.01
N THR A 108 -19.69 -3.05 -1.26
CA THR A 108 -20.12 -1.95 -0.37
C THR A 108 -20.22 -2.47 1.05
N SER A 109 -20.49 -1.59 2.01
CA SER A 109 -21.00 -2.03 3.31
C SER A 109 -22.39 -2.70 3.17
N ASP A 110 -22.72 -3.61 4.08
CA ASP A 110 -24.09 -4.12 4.25
C ASP A 110 -25.06 -3.03 4.75
N GLU A 111 -24.55 -1.90 5.23
CA GLU A 111 -25.31 -0.70 5.60
C GLU A 111 -25.44 0.32 4.45
N HIS A 112 -24.97 -0.01 3.25
CA HIS A 112 -25.17 0.82 2.06
C HIS A 112 -26.66 0.77 1.64
N GLU A 113 -27.22 1.93 1.28
CA GLU A 113 -28.63 2.06 0.87
C GLU A 113 -29.04 1.03 -0.21
N TRP A 114 -28.14 0.71 -1.13
CA TRP A 114 -28.41 -0.28 -2.18
C TRP A 114 -28.60 -1.68 -1.60
N PHE A 115 -27.78 -2.09 -0.64
CA PHE A 115 -27.87 -3.41 -0.03
C PHE A 115 -29.07 -3.51 0.89
N GLU A 116 -29.34 -2.49 1.70
CA GLU A 116 -30.55 -2.44 2.54
C GLU A 116 -31.84 -2.60 1.69
N LYS A 117 -31.91 -1.90 0.54
CA LYS A 117 -33.05 -2.04 -0.39
C LYS A 117 -33.09 -3.39 -1.08
N ALA A 118 -31.94 -4.01 -1.35
CA ALA A 118 -31.85 -5.35 -1.94
C ALA A 118 -32.37 -6.44 -0.99
N ILE A 119 -32.10 -6.28 0.32
CA ILE A 119 -32.60 -7.19 1.37
C ILE A 119 -34.08 -6.95 1.67
N ALA A 120 -34.52 -5.69 1.74
CA ALA A 120 -35.90 -5.34 2.10
C ALA A 120 -36.93 -5.81 1.07
N ASP A 121 -36.57 -5.83 -0.22
CA ASP A 121 -37.45 -6.30 -1.30
C ASP A 121 -36.67 -7.11 -2.35
N PRO A 122 -36.83 -8.46 -2.37
CA PRO A 122 -36.21 -9.33 -3.37
C PRO A 122 -36.61 -9.03 -4.82
N LYS A 123 -37.63 -8.21 -5.06
CA LYS A 123 -38.05 -7.75 -6.39
C LYS A 123 -37.54 -6.35 -6.73
N SER A 124 -36.85 -5.71 -5.83
CA SER A 124 -36.21 -4.42 -6.05
C SER A 124 -35.18 -4.50 -7.16
N LYS A 125 -35.02 -3.41 -7.93
CA LYS A 125 -33.90 -3.29 -8.89
C LYS A 125 -32.53 -3.47 -8.23
N TYR A 126 -32.43 -3.18 -6.93
CA TYR A 126 -31.17 -3.28 -6.17
C TYR A 126 -30.76 -4.73 -5.88
N ARG A 127 -31.69 -5.69 -6.03
CA ARG A 127 -31.36 -7.11 -5.90
C ARG A 127 -30.28 -7.53 -6.89
N ASP A 128 -30.31 -7.01 -8.12
CA ASP A 128 -29.33 -7.30 -9.16
C ASP A 128 -28.03 -6.49 -9.01
N TYR A 129 -27.95 -5.60 -8.00
CA TYR A 129 -26.69 -4.88 -7.72
C TYR A 129 -25.67 -5.75 -7.01
N TYR A 130 -26.11 -6.82 -6.36
CA TYR A 130 -25.30 -7.76 -5.60
C TYR A 130 -25.47 -9.19 -6.11
N ILE A 131 -24.65 -10.09 -5.61
CA ILE A 131 -24.64 -11.48 -6.06
C ILE A 131 -25.37 -12.34 -5.03
N PHE A 132 -26.64 -12.69 -5.32
CA PHE A 132 -27.45 -13.59 -4.53
C PHE A 132 -27.57 -14.95 -5.22
N ARG A 133 -27.50 -16.05 -4.47
CA ARG A 133 -27.64 -17.42 -4.99
C ARG A 133 -28.43 -18.30 -4.01
N GLU A 134 -29.22 -19.19 -4.58
CA GLU A 134 -29.85 -20.26 -3.80
C GLU A 134 -28.79 -21.24 -3.32
N GLY A 135 -28.91 -21.65 -2.06
CA GLY A 135 -28.07 -22.67 -1.47
C GLY A 135 -28.42 -24.09 -1.93
N VAL A 136 -27.59 -25.04 -1.56
CA VAL A 136 -27.77 -26.46 -1.89
C VAL A 136 -28.12 -27.24 -0.61
N ASN A 137 -29.34 -27.75 -0.53
CA ASN A 137 -29.85 -28.50 0.65
C ASN A 137 -29.72 -27.71 1.98
N GLY A 138 -29.95 -26.39 1.96
CA GLY A 138 -29.87 -25.52 3.13
C GLY A 138 -28.46 -25.08 3.50
N ASN A 139 -27.46 -25.46 2.70
CA ASN A 139 -26.08 -25.02 2.85
C ASN A 139 -25.74 -23.96 1.78
N PRO A 140 -24.64 -23.21 1.94
CA PRO A 140 -24.15 -22.30 0.91
C PRO A 140 -24.00 -22.95 -0.48
N PRO A 141 -24.01 -22.17 -1.58
CA PRO A 141 -23.84 -22.69 -2.95
C PRO A 141 -22.58 -23.53 -3.15
N ASN A 142 -21.52 -23.23 -2.41
CA ASN A 142 -20.23 -23.90 -2.43
C ASN A 142 -19.46 -23.67 -1.11
N ASN A 143 -18.29 -24.29 -0.99
CA ASN A 143 -17.43 -24.16 0.19
C ASN A 143 -16.27 -23.16 0.00
N TRP A 144 -16.54 -22.02 -0.58
CA TRP A 144 -15.54 -20.96 -0.72
C TRP A 144 -15.23 -20.28 0.62
N ARG A 145 -13.93 -20.05 0.88
CA ARG A 145 -13.45 -19.25 2.01
C ARG A 145 -13.19 -17.81 1.57
N SER A 146 -13.68 -16.85 2.36
CA SER A 146 -13.40 -15.42 2.17
C SER A 146 -11.94 -15.07 2.48
N TYR A 147 -11.51 -13.87 2.08
CA TYR A 147 -10.17 -13.35 2.42
C TYR A 147 -9.94 -13.21 3.93
N PHE A 148 -11.00 -12.90 4.69
CA PHE A 148 -10.93 -12.73 6.14
C PHE A 148 -11.40 -13.97 6.91
N GLY A 149 -11.42 -15.12 6.24
CA GLY A 149 -11.79 -16.39 6.86
C GLY A 149 -13.30 -16.68 6.85
N GLY A 150 -13.66 -17.90 7.21
CA GLY A 150 -15.04 -18.36 7.16
C GLY A 150 -15.60 -18.49 5.73
N SER A 151 -16.90 -18.80 5.63
CA SER A 151 -17.60 -18.92 4.34
C SER A 151 -17.63 -17.58 3.60
N ALA A 152 -17.47 -17.60 2.28
CA ALA A 152 -17.68 -16.44 1.42
C ALA A 152 -19.18 -16.18 1.11
N TRP A 153 -20.08 -16.94 1.72
CA TRP A 153 -21.51 -16.82 1.56
C TRP A 153 -22.19 -16.65 2.92
N GLU A 154 -23.02 -15.60 3.04
CA GLU A 154 -23.82 -15.35 4.24
C GLU A 154 -25.30 -15.50 3.90
N ALA A 155 -26.06 -16.08 4.84
CA ALA A 155 -27.51 -16.29 4.67
C ALA A 155 -28.26 -14.95 4.65
N VAL A 156 -29.19 -14.81 3.70
CA VAL A 156 -30.03 -13.60 3.61
C VAL A 156 -31.07 -13.62 4.73
N PRO A 157 -31.11 -12.61 5.60
CA PRO A 157 -32.10 -12.53 6.67
C PRO A 157 -33.54 -12.59 6.14
N GLY A 158 -34.34 -13.54 6.66
CA GLY A 158 -35.73 -13.69 6.28
C GLY A 158 -36.03 -14.42 4.96
N GLU A 159 -35.01 -14.87 4.24
CA GLU A 159 -35.17 -15.67 3.03
C GLU A 159 -34.60 -17.08 3.23
N GLU A 160 -35.47 -18.09 3.10
CA GLU A 160 -35.04 -19.49 3.24
C GLU A 160 -34.14 -19.90 2.07
N ASN A 161 -32.98 -20.50 2.38
CA ASN A 161 -32.02 -21.06 1.43
C ASN A 161 -31.48 -20.04 0.41
N MET A 162 -31.42 -18.74 0.75
CA MET A 162 -30.83 -17.69 -0.07
C MET A 162 -29.57 -17.15 0.60
N PHE A 163 -28.50 -16.93 -0.18
CA PHE A 163 -27.22 -16.45 0.30
C PHE A 163 -26.73 -15.30 -0.58
N TYR A 164 -25.98 -14.37 0.02
CA TYR A 164 -25.22 -13.35 -0.73
C TYR A 164 -23.73 -13.61 -0.66
N LEU A 165 -23.02 -13.22 -1.71
CA LEU A 165 -21.57 -13.36 -1.82
C LEU A 165 -20.86 -12.19 -1.13
N HIS A 166 -19.81 -12.51 -0.38
CA HIS A 166 -18.82 -11.56 0.14
C HIS A 166 -17.42 -12.14 0.03
N ALA A 167 -16.55 -11.53 -0.76
CA ALA A 167 -15.17 -11.99 -0.88
C ALA A 167 -14.35 -11.67 0.38
N PHE A 168 -14.69 -10.59 1.09
CA PHE A 168 -14.05 -10.11 2.31
C PHE A 168 -14.94 -10.35 3.53
N SER A 169 -15.20 -9.34 4.36
CA SER A 169 -16.12 -9.50 5.50
C SER A 169 -17.55 -9.78 5.04
N LYS A 170 -18.31 -10.51 5.86
CA LYS A 170 -19.77 -10.67 5.65
C LYS A 170 -20.52 -9.34 5.64
N LYS A 171 -19.91 -8.27 6.19
CA LYS A 171 -20.42 -6.90 6.13
C LYS A 171 -20.00 -6.15 4.84
N GLN A 172 -19.36 -6.84 3.90
CA GLN A 172 -18.89 -6.29 2.63
C GLN A 172 -19.47 -7.08 1.44
N PRO A 173 -20.81 -7.03 1.19
CA PRO A 173 -21.43 -7.74 0.08
C PRO A 173 -20.86 -7.29 -1.27
N ASP A 174 -20.52 -8.27 -2.12
CA ASP A 174 -19.88 -8.04 -3.41
C ASP A 174 -20.85 -7.49 -4.45
N LEU A 175 -20.45 -6.42 -5.14
CA LEU A 175 -21.20 -5.82 -6.24
C LEU A 175 -21.20 -6.73 -7.48
N ASN A 176 -22.32 -6.72 -8.19
CA ASN A 176 -22.51 -7.44 -9.44
C ASN A 176 -22.06 -6.58 -10.65
N TRP A 177 -20.82 -6.66 -11.01
CA TRP A 177 -20.24 -5.91 -12.15
C TRP A 177 -20.74 -6.36 -13.54
N GLU A 178 -21.41 -7.51 -13.66
CA GLU A 178 -22.14 -7.86 -14.89
C GLU A 178 -23.30 -6.90 -15.15
N ASN A 179 -23.85 -6.28 -14.10
CA ASN A 179 -24.92 -5.31 -14.20
C ASN A 179 -24.39 -3.93 -14.65
N ILE A 180 -24.77 -3.52 -15.89
CA ILE A 180 -24.37 -2.22 -16.45
C ILE A 180 -24.82 -1.02 -15.59
N VAL A 181 -25.90 -1.16 -14.81
CA VAL A 181 -26.38 -0.08 -13.94
C VAL A 181 -25.38 0.14 -12.78
N VAL A 182 -24.87 -0.94 -12.17
CA VAL A 182 -23.82 -0.86 -11.15
C VAL A 182 -22.57 -0.18 -11.70
N ARG A 183 -22.10 -0.57 -12.89
CA ARG A 183 -20.96 0.08 -13.53
C ARG A 183 -21.18 1.57 -13.75
N ASN A 184 -22.38 1.96 -14.18
CA ASN A 184 -22.72 3.39 -14.37
C ASN A 184 -22.72 4.18 -13.07
N GLU A 185 -23.24 3.62 -11.98
CA GLU A 185 -23.20 4.26 -10.65
C GLU A 185 -21.76 4.47 -10.18
N CYS A 186 -20.90 3.45 -10.31
CA CYS A 186 -19.47 3.58 -9.98
C CYS A 186 -18.77 4.65 -10.82
N ILE A 187 -19.01 4.66 -12.14
CA ILE A 187 -18.43 5.66 -13.06
C ILE A 187 -18.91 7.08 -12.71
N GLN A 188 -20.17 7.25 -12.35
CA GLN A 188 -20.71 8.54 -11.92
C GLN A 188 -20.02 9.01 -10.64
N MET A 189 -19.85 8.15 -9.65
CA MET A 189 -19.17 8.44 -8.39
C MET A 189 -17.71 8.85 -8.62
N ILE A 190 -16.97 8.11 -9.46
CA ILE A 190 -15.58 8.43 -9.79
C ILE A 190 -15.47 9.82 -10.41
N ASN A 191 -16.31 10.14 -11.41
CA ASN A 191 -16.29 11.46 -12.04
C ASN A 191 -16.64 12.56 -11.03
N TRP A 192 -17.61 12.35 -10.16
CA TRP A 192 -18.01 13.33 -9.14
C TRP A 192 -16.83 13.72 -8.23
N TRP A 193 -16.04 12.75 -7.77
CA TRP A 193 -14.87 13.02 -6.96
C TRP A 193 -13.74 13.71 -7.74
N LEU A 194 -13.50 13.29 -9.00
CA LEU A 194 -12.51 13.96 -9.84
C LEU A 194 -12.90 15.41 -10.15
N GLU A 195 -14.20 15.68 -10.36
CA GLU A 195 -14.72 17.02 -10.55
C GLU A 195 -14.63 17.91 -9.29
N LYS A 196 -14.59 17.31 -8.09
CA LYS A 196 -14.29 18.02 -6.83
C LYS A 196 -12.83 18.44 -6.72
N GLY A 197 -11.93 17.97 -7.55
CA GLY A 197 -10.52 18.35 -7.57
C GLY A 197 -9.55 17.28 -7.04
N LEU A 198 -9.98 16.03 -6.89
CA LEU A 198 -9.04 14.95 -6.60
C LEU A 198 -8.01 14.79 -7.73
N GLY A 199 -6.77 14.49 -7.36
CA GLY A 199 -5.71 14.14 -8.31
C GLY A 199 -5.88 12.75 -8.94
N GLY A 200 -6.66 11.87 -8.32
CA GLY A 200 -6.90 10.52 -8.77
C GLY A 200 -7.24 9.54 -7.65
N PHE A 201 -6.95 8.25 -7.88
CA PHE A 201 -7.31 7.17 -6.96
C PHE A 201 -6.22 6.11 -6.82
N ARG A 202 -6.14 5.52 -5.64
CA ARG A 202 -5.67 4.15 -5.46
C ARG A 202 -6.88 3.22 -5.57
N ILE A 203 -6.77 2.19 -6.39
CA ILE A 203 -7.92 1.34 -6.72
C ILE A 203 -7.77 0.02 -5.98
N ASP A 204 -8.70 -0.18 -5.04
CA ASP A 204 -8.76 -1.34 -4.15
C ASP A 204 -9.30 -2.58 -4.85
N ALA A 205 -8.73 -3.74 -4.55
CA ALA A 205 -9.21 -5.07 -4.92
C ALA A 205 -9.74 -5.19 -6.36
N ILE A 206 -9.16 -4.45 -7.31
CA ILE A 206 -9.68 -4.28 -8.67
C ILE A 206 -9.73 -5.60 -9.46
N LEU A 207 -8.87 -6.56 -9.12
CA LEU A 207 -8.83 -7.86 -9.76
C LEU A 207 -10.04 -8.74 -9.44
N ASN A 208 -10.80 -8.37 -8.41
CA ASN A 208 -11.92 -9.16 -7.89
C ASN A 208 -13.27 -8.80 -8.53
N LEU A 209 -13.32 -7.80 -9.42
CA LEU A 209 -14.60 -7.33 -9.99
C LEU A 209 -15.35 -8.44 -10.72
N LYS A 210 -14.66 -9.29 -11.49
CA LYS A 210 -15.27 -10.36 -12.27
C LYS A 210 -15.26 -11.67 -11.50
N LYS A 211 -16.45 -12.29 -11.39
CA LYS A 211 -16.64 -13.52 -10.62
C LYS A 211 -17.15 -14.65 -11.54
N ARG A 212 -16.51 -15.81 -11.43
CA ARG A 212 -16.97 -17.05 -12.05
C ARG A 212 -17.67 -17.91 -11.01
N ILE A 213 -18.98 -17.75 -10.89
CA ILE A 213 -19.77 -18.45 -9.85
C ILE A 213 -19.93 -19.93 -10.25
N GLU A 214 -19.47 -20.82 -9.38
CA GLU A 214 -19.61 -22.26 -9.54
C GLU A 214 -20.27 -22.88 -8.30
N TYR A 215 -21.13 -23.88 -8.53
CA TYR A 215 -21.79 -24.64 -7.48
C TYR A 215 -21.03 -25.94 -7.17
N GLY A 216 -21.06 -26.37 -5.91
CA GLY A 216 -20.52 -27.66 -5.52
C GLY A 216 -19.55 -27.59 -4.33
N THR A 217 -18.95 -28.74 -4.00
CA THR A 217 -17.92 -28.85 -2.98
C THR A 217 -16.59 -29.10 -3.65
N PHE A 218 -15.65 -28.21 -3.42
CA PHE A 218 -14.30 -28.29 -3.96
C PHE A 218 -13.33 -28.85 -2.92
N PRO A 219 -12.17 -29.41 -3.34
CA PRO A 219 -11.14 -29.83 -2.40
C PRO A 219 -10.72 -28.66 -1.49
N ALA A 220 -10.80 -28.86 -0.18
CA ALA A 220 -10.36 -27.88 0.80
C ALA A 220 -8.85 -27.66 0.71
N ASP A 221 -8.43 -26.41 0.91
CA ASP A 221 -7.01 -26.03 0.99
C ASP A 221 -6.55 -25.69 2.42
N GLY A 222 -7.44 -25.86 3.41
CA GLY A 222 -7.20 -25.65 4.82
C GLY A 222 -7.97 -26.65 5.71
N GLU A 223 -7.68 -26.62 7.02
CA GLU A 223 -8.30 -27.52 8.01
C GLU A 223 -9.78 -27.15 8.30
N ASP A 224 -10.21 -25.96 7.88
CA ASP A 224 -11.59 -25.47 8.01
C ASP A 224 -12.58 -26.11 7.02
N GLY A 225 -12.11 -26.96 6.10
CA GLY A 225 -12.93 -27.61 5.08
C GLY A 225 -13.36 -26.70 3.92
N LEU A 226 -12.83 -25.48 3.88
CA LEU A 226 -13.10 -24.49 2.85
C LEU A 226 -11.97 -24.41 1.83
N VAL A 227 -12.21 -23.71 0.71
CA VAL A 227 -11.23 -23.44 -0.34
C VAL A 227 -11.20 -21.96 -0.65
N PHE A 228 -10.03 -21.40 -0.84
CA PHE A 228 -9.84 -19.97 -1.08
C PHE A 228 -10.59 -19.48 -2.32
N ILE A 229 -11.46 -18.50 -2.15
CA ILE A 229 -12.31 -17.92 -3.21
C ILE A 229 -11.52 -17.34 -4.39
N GLY A 230 -10.29 -16.89 -4.17
CA GLY A 230 -9.45 -16.22 -5.18
C GLY A 230 -9.34 -16.98 -6.50
N HIS A 231 -9.38 -18.31 -6.50
CA HIS A 231 -9.35 -19.12 -7.71
C HIS A 231 -10.49 -18.80 -8.71
N TRP A 232 -11.60 -18.23 -8.24
CA TRP A 232 -12.79 -17.92 -9.04
C TRP A 232 -13.05 -16.43 -9.24
N ILE A 233 -12.34 -15.58 -8.53
CA ILE A 233 -12.59 -14.13 -8.61
C ILE A 233 -11.34 -13.30 -8.93
N LEU A 234 -10.13 -13.83 -8.71
CA LEU A 234 -8.92 -13.08 -9.05
C LEU A 234 -8.69 -13.07 -10.56
N ASN A 235 -8.55 -11.88 -11.10
CA ASN A 235 -8.08 -11.61 -12.46
C ASN A 235 -8.76 -12.48 -13.54
N GLN A 236 -10.09 -12.66 -13.44
CA GLN A 236 -10.84 -13.50 -14.35
C GLN A 236 -10.83 -12.95 -15.80
N PRO A 237 -10.80 -13.82 -16.83
CA PRO A 237 -10.78 -13.39 -18.23
C PRO A 237 -11.95 -12.45 -18.58
N GLY A 238 -11.65 -11.37 -19.31
CA GLY A 238 -12.61 -10.36 -19.74
C GLY A 238 -12.84 -9.24 -18.72
N ILE A 239 -12.07 -9.20 -17.62
CA ILE A 239 -12.08 -8.06 -16.69
C ILE A 239 -11.57 -6.79 -17.39
N GLU A 240 -10.65 -6.93 -18.34
CA GLU A 240 -10.02 -5.82 -19.05
C GLU A 240 -11.04 -4.94 -19.80
N GLU A 241 -12.17 -5.52 -20.22
CA GLU A 241 -13.25 -4.76 -20.89
C GLU A 241 -13.87 -3.73 -19.91
N TRP A 242 -14.03 -4.10 -18.64
CA TRP A 242 -14.55 -3.21 -17.62
C TRP A 242 -13.51 -2.18 -17.16
N LEU A 243 -12.25 -2.58 -17.05
CA LEU A 243 -11.16 -1.65 -16.74
C LEU A 243 -11.04 -0.57 -17.82
N LYS A 244 -11.13 -0.97 -19.09
CA LYS A 244 -11.16 -0.05 -20.22
C LYS A 244 -12.37 0.89 -20.16
N GLU A 245 -13.55 0.38 -19.85
CA GLU A 245 -14.77 1.18 -19.71
C GLU A 245 -14.60 2.26 -18.63
N ILE A 246 -14.07 1.89 -17.46
CA ILE A 246 -13.79 2.83 -16.35
C ILE A 246 -12.80 3.89 -16.82
N ASP A 247 -11.64 3.50 -17.32
CA ASP A 247 -10.56 4.41 -17.71
C ASP A 247 -11.02 5.42 -18.78
N GLU A 248 -11.65 4.95 -19.87
CA GLU A 248 -12.13 5.82 -20.95
C GLU A 248 -13.23 6.79 -20.52
N ARG A 249 -14.08 6.37 -19.56
CA ARG A 249 -15.21 7.18 -19.09
C ARG A 249 -14.88 8.06 -17.90
N THR A 250 -13.72 7.86 -17.25
CA THR A 250 -13.31 8.58 -16.03
C THR A 250 -11.86 9.07 -16.09
N PHE A 251 -10.89 8.22 -15.80
CA PHE A 251 -9.49 8.57 -15.52
C PHE A 251 -8.81 9.33 -16.67
N LYS A 252 -8.98 8.88 -17.92
CA LYS A 252 -8.43 9.56 -19.09
C LYS A 252 -8.96 10.98 -19.27
N LYS A 253 -10.23 11.21 -18.98
CA LYS A 253 -10.86 12.53 -19.11
C LYS A 253 -10.26 13.58 -18.20
N HIS A 254 -9.83 13.15 -17.01
CA HIS A 254 -9.33 14.02 -15.95
C HIS A 254 -7.81 14.02 -15.83
N ASN A 255 -7.10 13.26 -16.70
CA ASN A 255 -5.66 12.97 -16.55
C ASN A 255 -5.30 12.54 -15.12
N ALA A 256 -6.14 11.66 -14.56
CA ALA A 256 -6.05 11.23 -13.17
C ALA A 256 -4.81 10.35 -12.92
N PHE A 257 -4.21 10.50 -11.75
CA PHE A 257 -3.27 9.55 -11.20
C PHE A 257 -4.04 8.30 -10.78
N THR A 258 -3.61 7.13 -11.23
CA THR A 258 -4.21 5.87 -10.82
C THR A 258 -3.15 4.86 -10.46
N VAL A 259 -3.28 4.26 -9.28
CA VAL A 259 -2.46 3.13 -8.85
C VAL A 259 -3.39 1.98 -8.46
N ALA A 260 -3.26 0.85 -9.11
CA ALA A 260 -4.12 -0.30 -8.87
C ALA A 260 -3.45 -1.31 -7.92
N GLU A 261 -4.25 -1.84 -7.00
CA GLU A 261 -3.91 -3.02 -6.24
C GLU A 261 -4.14 -4.25 -7.12
N ALA A 262 -3.10 -4.61 -7.89
CA ALA A 262 -3.22 -5.61 -8.93
C ALA A 262 -1.91 -6.41 -9.08
N ASP A 263 -1.86 -7.57 -8.44
CA ASP A 263 -0.83 -8.56 -8.70
C ASP A 263 -1.20 -9.39 -9.94
N VAL A 264 -0.56 -9.05 -11.06
CA VAL A 264 -0.84 -9.68 -12.35
C VAL A 264 0.43 -10.29 -12.94
N PRO A 265 0.35 -11.47 -13.56
CA PRO A 265 1.48 -12.08 -14.22
C PRO A 265 1.97 -11.21 -15.40
N GLU A 266 3.28 -11.32 -15.71
CA GLU A 266 3.95 -10.47 -16.72
C GLU A 266 3.21 -10.44 -18.07
N GLU A 267 2.71 -11.59 -18.53
CA GLU A 267 2.02 -11.72 -19.82
C GLU A 267 0.70 -10.93 -19.90
N ARG A 268 0.13 -10.54 -18.76
CA ARG A 268 -1.10 -9.71 -18.69
C ARG A 268 -0.83 -8.26 -18.29
N LEU A 269 0.37 -7.95 -17.81
CA LEU A 269 0.69 -6.65 -17.21
C LEU A 269 0.48 -5.49 -18.19
N SER A 270 0.77 -5.67 -19.48
CA SER A 270 0.56 -4.65 -20.53
C SER A 270 -0.91 -4.26 -20.75
N GLY A 271 -1.87 -5.05 -20.26
CA GLY A 271 -3.30 -4.69 -20.20
C GLY A 271 -3.67 -3.83 -19.00
N PHE A 272 -2.76 -3.69 -18.04
CA PHE A 272 -2.98 -2.91 -16.83
C PHE A 272 -2.20 -1.59 -16.80
N ILE A 273 -0.95 -1.60 -17.24
CA ILE A 273 -0.07 -0.42 -17.25
C ILE A 273 0.55 -0.20 -18.65
N GLY A 274 1.17 0.97 -18.85
CA GLY A 274 1.83 1.34 -20.11
C GLY A 274 0.86 1.89 -21.14
N GLU A 275 1.26 1.86 -22.42
CA GLU A 275 0.54 2.51 -23.53
C GLU A 275 -0.89 2.00 -23.71
N ASN A 276 -1.10 0.69 -23.54
CA ASN A 276 -2.42 0.04 -23.69
C ASN A 276 -3.09 -0.25 -22.34
N GLY A 277 -2.45 0.09 -21.25
CA GLY A 277 -2.95 -0.13 -19.90
C GLY A 277 -4.03 0.87 -19.49
N HIS A 278 -4.75 0.50 -18.46
CA HIS A 278 -5.88 1.28 -17.94
C HIS A 278 -5.57 2.01 -16.64
N PHE A 279 -4.40 1.73 -16.06
CA PHE A 279 -3.87 2.41 -14.87
C PHE A 279 -2.50 3.02 -15.17
N ARG A 280 -2.11 4.05 -14.41
CA ARG A 280 -0.79 4.66 -14.53
C ARG A 280 0.29 3.74 -13.97
N MET A 281 -0.03 3.03 -12.89
CA MET A 281 0.87 2.07 -12.24
C MET A 281 0.10 1.01 -11.45
N VAL A 282 0.81 -0.04 -11.05
CA VAL A 282 0.32 -1.08 -10.14
C VAL A 282 1.29 -1.25 -8.97
N PHE A 283 0.76 -1.74 -7.85
CA PHE A 283 1.59 -2.25 -6.76
C PHE A 283 2.06 -3.67 -7.07
N ASP A 284 3.30 -3.97 -6.68
CA ASP A 284 3.86 -5.32 -6.70
C ASP A 284 3.95 -5.86 -5.27
N PHE A 285 3.40 -7.04 -5.05
CA PHE A 285 3.39 -7.73 -3.76
C PHE A 285 4.52 -8.76 -3.63
N SER A 286 5.25 -9.06 -4.70
CA SER A 286 6.22 -10.17 -4.73
C SER A 286 7.31 -10.07 -3.67
N TYR A 287 7.79 -8.86 -3.38
CA TYR A 287 8.81 -8.61 -2.36
C TYR A 287 8.24 -8.14 -1.02
N THR A 288 7.00 -7.60 -0.99
CA THR A 288 6.36 -7.20 0.27
C THR A 288 5.65 -8.36 0.97
N ASP A 289 5.27 -9.41 0.25
CA ASP A 289 4.70 -10.65 0.81
C ASP A 289 5.72 -11.81 0.86
N ILE A 290 7.01 -11.49 0.80
CA ILE A 290 8.10 -12.48 0.77
C ILE A 290 8.10 -13.41 1.99
N ASP A 291 7.60 -12.93 3.14
CA ASP A 291 7.47 -13.66 4.41
C ASP A 291 6.12 -14.37 4.58
N THR A 292 5.23 -14.31 3.58
CA THR A 292 3.89 -14.90 3.64
C THR A 292 3.84 -16.19 2.83
N PRO A 293 3.38 -17.32 3.42
CA PRO A 293 3.16 -18.56 2.67
C PRO A 293 2.08 -18.39 1.59
N GLU A 294 2.19 -19.15 0.49
CA GLU A 294 1.18 -19.19 -0.59
C GLU A 294 -0.23 -19.55 -0.11
N THR A 295 -0.34 -20.22 1.05
CA THR A 295 -1.62 -20.55 1.68
C THR A 295 -2.33 -19.37 2.32
N GLY A 296 -1.69 -18.20 2.39
CA GLY A 296 -2.21 -16.99 3.04
C GLY A 296 -2.27 -17.09 4.58
N GLU A 297 -1.68 -18.11 5.17
CA GLU A 297 -1.60 -18.30 6.63
C GLU A 297 -0.37 -17.58 7.19
N TRP A 298 -0.39 -16.24 7.18
CA TRP A 298 0.78 -15.44 7.53
C TRP A 298 1.24 -15.57 8.99
N PHE A 299 0.47 -16.23 9.87
CA PHE A 299 0.96 -16.62 11.18
C PHE A 299 2.06 -17.71 11.11
N LYS A 300 2.16 -18.43 9.99
CA LYS A 300 3.20 -19.44 9.69
C LYS A 300 4.37 -18.79 9.00
N ASN A 301 4.93 -17.80 9.24
CA ASN A 301 6.09 -17.16 8.63
C ASN A 301 6.84 -18.00 7.57
N SER A 302 7.05 -17.46 6.40
CA SER A 302 7.99 -18.00 5.41
C SER A 302 9.37 -17.39 5.61
N GLU A 303 10.37 -18.23 5.74
CA GLU A 303 11.76 -17.78 5.75
C GLU A 303 12.16 -17.34 4.34
N TRP A 304 12.93 -16.28 4.25
CA TRP A 304 13.45 -15.74 3.01
C TRP A 304 14.93 -15.34 3.16
N THR A 305 15.61 -15.14 2.04
CA THR A 305 17.01 -14.72 2.00
C THR A 305 17.15 -13.38 1.27
N VAL A 306 18.23 -12.63 1.53
CA VAL A 306 18.52 -11.39 0.82
C VAL A 306 18.66 -11.62 -0.69
N LYS A 307 19.20 -12.78 -1.08
CA LYS A 307 19.24 -13.21 -2.48
C LYS A 307 17.85 -13.27 -3.12
N GLU A 308 16.88 -13.91 -2.47
CA GLU A 308 15.51 -14.00 -2.96
C GLU A 308 14.84 -12.63 -3.03
N LEU A 309 15.06 -11.77 -2.02
CA LEU A 309 14.58 -10.39 -2.03
C LEU A 309 15.15 -9.62 -3.22
N LYS A 310 16.46 -9.72 -3.45
CA LYS A 310 17.15 -9.13 -4.60
C LYS A 310 16.60 -9.61 -5.93
N GLU A 311 16.41 -10.93 -6.08
CA GLU A 311 15.88 -11.53 -7.29
C GLU A 311 14.45 -11.04 -7.58
N LYS A 312 13.58 -11.00 -6.56
CA LYS A 312 12.20 -10.49 -6.68
C LYS A 312 12.18 -9.01 -7.09
N ILE A 313 12.93 -8.15 -6.39
CA ILE A 313 13.00 -6.72 -6.69
C ILE A 313 13.51 -6.50 -8.12
N ILE A 314 14.65 -7.06 -8.48
CA ILE A 314 15.25 -6.84 -9.81
C ILE A 314 14.37 -7.40 -10.93
N THR A 315 13.78 -8.58 -10.75
CA THR A 315 12.86 -9.15 -11.74
C THR A 315 11.65 -8.24 -11.93
N ASN A 316 11.02 -7.79 -10.85
CA ASN A 316 9.89 -6.87 -10.95
C ASN A 316 10.28 -5.54 -11.63
N GLU A 317 11.42 -4.97 -11.28
CA GLU A 317 11.91 -3.73 -11.91
C GLU A 317 12.05 -3.89 -13.43
N LEU A 318 12.69 -4.98 -13.87
CA LEU A 318 12.90 -5.25 -15.30
C LEU A 318 11.58 -5.52 -16.03
N VAL A 319 10.65 -6.21 -15.40
CA VAL A 319 9.32 -6.47 -15.97
C VAL A 319 8.51 -5.18 -16.06
N THR A 320 8.46 -4.42 -14.97
CA THR A 320 7.63 -3.21 -14.88
C THR A 320 8.11 -2.12 -15.83
N GLN A 321 9.43 -1.87 -15.93
CA GLN A 321 9.95 -0.84 -16.84
C GLN A 321 9.77 -1.16 -18.32
N ARG A 322 9.70 -2.45 -18.70
CA ARG A 322 9.39 -2.86 -20.08
C ARG A 322 7.92 -2.67 -20.45
N ASN A 323 7.03 -2.77 -19.46
CA ASN A 323 5.59 -2.74 -19.69
C ASN A 323 4.95 -1.38 -19.34
N GLY A 324 5.61 -0.55 -18.53
CA GLY A 324 5.05 0.74 -18.12
C GLY A 324 5.75 1.36 -16.93
N TRP A 325 5.02 1.62 -15.84
CA TRP A 325 5.51 2.32 -14.66
C TRP A 325 5.01 1.66 -13.37
N GLY A 326 5.85 1.54 -12.34
CA GLY A 326 5.51 0.85 -11.10
C GLY A 326 5.36 1.79 -9.90
N ALA A 327 4.54 1.40 -8.94
CA ALA A 327 4.51 1.97 -7.61
C ALA A 327 5.51 1.24 -6.71
N LYS A 328 6.38 1.98 -6.02
CA LYS A 328 7.46 1.41 -5.18
C LYS A 328 7.20 1.70 -3.72
N TYR A 329 7.17 0.67 -2.88
CA TYR A 329 6.88 0.78 -1.46
C TYR A 329 7.52 -0.37 -0.69
N LEU A 330 7.67 -0.25 0.61
CA LEU A 330 8.11 -1.33 1.50
C LEU A 330 7.08 -1.67 2.56
N GLU A 331 6.20 -0.74 2.88
CA GLU A 331 5.12 -0.90 3.85
C GLU A 331 3.91 -0.06 3.45
N ASN A 332 2.74 -0.43 3.96
CA ASN A 332 1.48 0.29 3.83
C ASN A 332 0.58 -0.03 5.03
N HIS A 333 -0.69 0.34 4.98
CA HIS A 333 -1.66 0.09 6.05
C HIS A 333 -2.08 -1.39 6.21
N ASP A 334 -1.67 -2.28 5.29
CA ASP A 334 -1.94 -3.72 5.30
C ASP A 334 -0.68 -4.58 5.50
N GLN A 335 0.48 -3.92 5.65
CA GLN A 335 1.76 -4.58 5.86
C GLN A 335 2.31 -4.23 7.26
N PRO A 336 3.10 -5.10 7.91
CA PRO A 336 3.84 -4.71 9.10
C PRO A 336 4.89 -3.66 8.75
N ARG A 337 5.47 -3.01 9.74
CA ARG A 337 6.55 -2.05 9.53
C ARG A 337 7.75 -2.70 8.85
N SER A 338 8.29 -2.04 7.84
CA SER A 338 9.38 -2.57 7.01
C SER A 338 10.63 -2.93 7.79
N ILE A 339 10.96 -2.16 8.84
CA ILE A 339 12.12 -2.46 9.68
C ILE A 339 11.97 -3.78 10.44
N ASN A 340 10.74 -4.17 10.81
CA ASN A 340 10.48 -5.45 11.48
C ASN A 340 10.42 -6.63 10.51
N LYS A 341 10.04 -6.37 9.25
CA LYS A 341 9.98 -7.39 8.20
C LYS A 341 11.37 -7.73 7.65
N TYR A 342 12.16 -6.71 7.31
CA TYR A 342 13.40 -6.90 6.53
C TYR A 342 14.67 -6.93 7.38
N LEU A 343 14.61 -6.56 8.66
CA LEU A 343 15.78 -6.43 9.51
C LEU A 343 15.67 -7.28 10.78
N PRO A 344 16.73 -8.02 11.14
CA PRO A 344 16.83 -8.63 12.46
C PRO A 344 16.68 -7.59 13.56
N GLN A 345 16.07 -7.97 14.69
CA GLN A 345 15.74 -7.05 15.77
C GLN A 345 16.96 -6.28 16.31
N GLU A 346 18.11 -6.92 16.40
CA GLU A 346 19.37 -6.34 16.88
C GLU A 346 19.97 -5.29 15.94
N TYR A 347 19.49 -5.21 14.70
CA TYR A 347 19.98 -4.27 13.68
C TYR A 347 18.94 -3.26 13.22
N GLN A 348 17.85 -3.09 13.98
CA GLN A 348 16.80 -2.10 13.70
C GLN A 348 17.20 -0.69 14.18
N ASP A 349 18.36 -0.22 13.77
CA ASP A 349 18.91 1.09 14.09
C ASP A 349 18.72 2.10 12.92
N ASP A 350 19.11 3.35 13.11
CA ASP A 350 18.98 4.40 12.10
C ASP A 350 19.80 4.13 10.83
N ARG A 351 20.89 3.38 10.93
CA ARG A 351 21.69 3.01 9.78
C ARG A 351 20.88 2.12 8.83
N SER A 352 20.34 1.04 9.36
CA SER A 352 19.58 0.08 8.57
C SER A 352 18.25 0.63 8.08
N LYS A 353 17.58 1.51 8.85
CA LYS A 353 16.39 2.24 8.39
C LYS A 353 16.68 3.11 7.16
N LYS A 354 17.79 3.86 7.18
CA LYS A 354 18.24 4.68 6.04
C LYS A 354 18.64 3.84 4.83
N MET A 355 19.23 2.67 5.06
CA MET A 355 19.53 1.69 4.01
C MET A 355 18.26 1.26 3.30
N LEU A 356 17.17 0.87 4.03
CA LEU A 356 15.88 0.52 3.45
C LEU A 356 15.28 1.70 2.66
N GLY A 357 15.38 2.93 3.18
CA GLY A 357 14.96 4.12 2.45
C GLY A 357 15.70 4.28 1.13
N THR A 358 17.02 4.07 1.11
CA THR A 358 17.85 4.14 -0.11
C THR A 358 17.40 3.10 -1.13
N LEU A 359 17.12 1.86 -0.70
CA LEU A 359 16.69 0.79 -1.59
C LEU A 359 15.48 1.21 -2.44
N PHE A 360 14.35 1.51 -1.80
CA PHE A 360 13.10 1.64 -2.55
C PHE A 360 12.93 3.03 -3.20
N MET A 361 13.43 4.10 -2.59
CA MET A 361 13.32 5.47 -3.12
C MET A 361 14.03 5.65 -4.46
N MET A 362 15.03 4.82 -4.75
CA MET A 362 15.84 4.92 -5.96
C MET A 362 15.46 3.89 -7.05
N LEU A 363 14.48 3.00 -6.81
CA LEU A 363 13.91 2.09 -7.82
C LEU A 363 13.22 2.86 -8.96
N HIS A 364 13.02 2.19 -10.10
CA HIS A 364 12.35 2.78 -11.26
C HIS A 364 10.83 2.80 -11.07
N GLY A 365 10.28 3.99 -10.82
CA GLY A 365 8.85 4.16 -10.56
C GLY A 365 8.57 5.33 -9.62
N THR A 366 7.33 5.39 -9.15
CA THR A 366 6.87 6.39 -8.19
C THR A 366 6.96 5.82 -6.77
N PRO A 367 7.75 6.42 -5.86
CA PRO A 367 7.85 5.95 -4.49
C PRO A 367 6.62 6.36 -3.66
N PHE A 368 6.17 5.43 -2.82
CA PHE A 368 5.11 5.59 -1.84
C PHE A 368 5.70 5.43 -0.44
N ILE A 369 5.67 6.48 0.35
CA ILE A 369 6.10 6.50 1.75
C ILE A 369 4.85 6.35 2.60
N TYR A 370 4.83 5.37 3.51
CA TYR A 370 3.75 5.23 4.46
C TYR A 370 4.01 6.08 5.70
N GLN A 371 2.95 6.67 6.31
CA GLN A 371 3.08 7.50 7.52
C GLN A 371 3.93 6.81 8.60
N GLY A 372 4.96 7.52 9.07
CA GLY A 372 5.90 7.04 10.09
C GLY A 372 7.06 6.21 9.56
N GLN A 373 7.06 5.81 8.28
CA GLN A 373 8.20 5.14 7.66
C GLN A 373 9.42 6.07 7.61
N GLU A 374 9.20 7.35 7.35
CA GLU A 374 10.23 8.38 7.26
C GLU A 374 10.95 8.68 8.58
N ILE A 375 10.39 8.26 9.70
CA ILE A 375 11.03 8.31 11.04
C ILE A 375 11.39 6.91 11.56
N GLY A 376 11.17 5.87 10.77
CA GLY A 376 11.48 4.49 11.14
C GLY A 376 10.63 3.96 12.30
N MET A 377 9.32 4.20 12.30
CA MET A 377 8.40 3.55 13.24
C MET A 377 8.46 2.04 13.12
N SER A 378 8.28 1.34 14.23
CA SER A 378 8.33 -0.12 14.34
C SER A 378 6.98 -0.72 14.73
N ASN A 379 6.86 -2.06 14.59
CA ASN A 379 5.73 -2.82 15.11
C ASN A 379 5.53 -2.57 16.61
N THR A 380 4.28 -2.66 17.05
CA THR A 380 3.90 -2.49 18.44
C THR A 380 3.48 -3.83 19.03
N ARG A 381 4.09 -4.22 20.15
CA ARG A 381 3.73 -5.46 20.82
C ARG A 381 2.45 -5.26 21.65
N MET A 382 1.42 -6.01 21.33
CA MET A 382 0.18 -6.09 22.12
C MET A 382 0.27 -7.23 23.14
N GLU A 383 -0.45 -7.09 24.26
CA GLU A 383 -0.39 -8.07 25.37
C GLU A 383 -1.35 -9.25 25.15
N SER A 384 -2.45 -9.00 24.44
CA SER A 384 -3.48 -10.00 24.15
C SER A 384 -4.08 -9.80 22.76
N ILE A 385 -4.81 -10.82 22.28
CA ILE A 385 -5.57 -10.70 21.02
C ILE A 385 -6.65 -9.60 21.10
N ASP A 386 -7.19 -9.35 22.29
CA ASP A 386 -8.22 -8.32 22.50
C ASP A 386 -7.69 -6.88 22.36
N ASP A 387 -6.38 -6.69 22.35
CA ASP A 387 -5.75 -5.38 22.10
C ASP A 387 -5.67 -5.05 20.59
N TYR A 388 -5.89 -6.04 19.71
CA TYR A 388 -5.93 -5.85 18.27
C TYR A 388 -7.35 -5.47 17.81
N ASN A 389 -7.43 -4.57 16.82
CA ASN A 389 -8.70 -4.14 16.22
C ASN A 389 -8.95 -4.78 14.85
N ASP A 390 -7.90 -5.22 14.19
CA ASP A 390 -7.94 -5.74 12.83
C ASP A 390 -8.66 -7.10 12.71
N ILE A 391 -9.72 -7.15 11.89
CA ILE A 391 -10.53 -8.36 11.64
C ILE A 391 -9.68 -9.53 11.08
N ALA A 392 -8.72 -9.24 10.19
CA ALA A 392 -7.85 -10.28 9.64
C ALA A 392 -6.92 -10.87 10.70
N THR A 393 -6.46 -10.04 11.65
CA THR A 393 -5.63 -10.50 12.78
C THR A 393 -6.39 -11.47 13.67
N HIS A 394 -7.66 -11.21 13.97
CA HIS A 394 -8.50 -12.11 14.76
C HIS A 394 -8.74 -13.46 14.05
N ASP A 395 -8.98 -13.44 12.73
CA ASP A 395 -9.10 -14.67 11.94
C ASP A 395 -7.81 -15.49 11.96
N GLN A 396 -6.69 -14.86 11.67
CA GLN A 396 -5.38 -15.53 11.63
C GLN A 396 -4.99 -16.09 13.01
N TYR A 397 -5.27 -15.38 14.10
CA TYR A 397 -5.09 -15.89 15.45
C TYR A 397 -5.94 -17.12 15.71
N HIS A 398 -7.23 -17.08 15.36
CA HIS A 398 -8.12 -18.22 15.51
C HIS A 398 -7.64 -19.45 14.71
N ARG A 399 -7.22 -19.25 13.47
CA ARG A 399 -6.65 -20.30 12.62
C ARG A 399 -5.34 -20.86 13.17
N ALA A 400 -4.48 -20.03 13.75
CA ALA A 400 -3.26 -20.45 14.43
C ALA A 400 -3.57 -21.38 15.60
N ILE A 401 -4.55 -21.03 16.45
CA ILE A 401 -5.00 -21.89 17.55
C ILE A 401 -5.59 -23.22 17.04
N LEU A 402 -6.43 -23.18 15.99
CA LEU A 402 -6.97 -24.39 15.37
C LEU A 402 -5.88 -25.30 14.78
N SER A 403 -4.79 -24.74 14.29
CA SER A 403 -3.63 -25.50 13.79
C SER A 403 -2.77 -26.12 14.90
N GLY A 404 -3.09 -25.83 16.18
CA GLY A 404 -2.42 -26.40 17.35
C GLY A 404 -1.32 -25.54 17.94
N MET A 405 -1.18 -24.27 17.53
CA MET A 405 -0.27 -23.33 18.16
C MET A 405 -0.75 -22.95 19.58
N SER A 406 0.18 -22.70 20.48
CA SER A 406 -0.16 -22.10 21.77
C SER A 406 -0.61 -20.64 21.59
N PRO A 407 -1.36 -20.07 22.56
CA PRO A 407 -1.73 -18.65 22.52
C PRO A 407 -0.52 -17.71 22.39
N GLU A 408 0.59 -18.04 23.03
CA GLU A 408 1.82 -17.24 22.99
C GLU A 408 2.47 -17.29 21.58
N GLU A 409 2.54 -18.47 20.95
CA GLU A 409 3.06 -18.60 19.59
C GLU A 409 2.17 -17.90 18.58
N ALA A 410 0.84 -18.00 18.75
CA ALA A 410 -0.12 -17.29 17.90
C ALA A 410 0.03 -15.77 18.03
N LEU A 411 0.15 -15.23 19.26
CA LEU A 411 0.40 -13.79 19.49
C LEU A 411 1.73 -13.32 18.89
N GLU A 412 2.77 -14.14 18.91
CA GLU A 412 4.04 -13.80 18.26
C GLU A 412 3.86 -13.69 16.73
N GLY A 413 3.04 -14.55 16.12
CA GLY A 413 2.64 -14.43 14.72
C GLY A 413 1.90 -13.11 14.45
N MET A 414 0.98 -12.71 15.35
CA MET A 414 0.26 -11.44 15.22
C MET A 414 1.19 -10.24 15.36
N TYR A 415 2.09 -10.24 16.35
CA TYR A 415 3.10 -9.18 16.50
C TYR A 415 3.93 -9.01 15.23
N ARG A 416 4.29 -10.10 14.57
CA ARG A 416 5.11 -10.06 13.37
C ARG A 416 4.36 -9.48 12.17
N ARG A 417 3.06 -9.80 11.99
CA ARG A 417 2.38 -9.59 10.70
C ARG A 417 1.06 -8.82 10.74
N SER A 418 0.46 -8.58 11.92
CA SER A 418 -0.81 -7.84 12.02
C SER A 418 -0.76 -6.49 11.31
N ARG A 419 -1.84 -6.14 10.62
CA ARG A 419 -2.06 -4.81 10.02
C ARG A 419 -2.06 -3.69 11.05
N ASP A 420 -2.48 -3.95 12.29
CA ASP A 420 -2.47 -2.96 13.38
C ASP A 420 -1.07 -2.43 13.73
N ASN A 421 -0.01 -3.17 13.39
CA ASN A 421 1.35 -2.69 13.56
C ASN A 421 1.62 -1.38 12.80
N SER A 422 1.08 -1.23 11.61
CA SER A 422 1.19 -0.01 10.81
C SER A 422 0.09 1.01 11.11
N ARG A 423 -0.98 0.60 11.82
CA ARG A 423 -2.12 1.45 12.15
C ARG A 423 -2.02 2.13 13.51
N THR A 424 -0.92 1.93 14.25
CA THR A 424 -0.64 2.66 15.48
C THR A 424 -0.48 4.16 15.22
N PRO A 425 -0.80 5.04 16.21
CA PRO A 425 -0.71 6.48 16.05
C PRO A 425 0.66 6.97 15.58
N MET A 426 0.65 7.95 14.67
CA MET A 426 1.85 8.67 14.23
C MET A 426 2.57 9.32 15.41
N GLN A 427 3.89 9.21 15.43
CA GLN A 427 4.75 9.69 16.51
C GLN A 427 5.26 11.09 16.21
N TRP A 428 4.50 12.12 16.61
CA TRP A 428 4.86 13.53 16.36
C TRP A 428 5.89 14.07 17.34
N ASN A 429 5.77 13.71 18.63
CA ASN A 429 6.66 14.17 19.69
C ASN A 429 6.64 13.21 20.90
N ASN A 430 7.38 13.54 21.96
CA ASN A 430 7.47 12.74 23.18
C ASN A 430 6.38 13.06 24.23
N GLN A 431 5.32 13.78 23.85
CA GLN A 431 4.21 14.08 24.75
C GLN A 431 3.20 12.92 24.77
N LYS A 432 2.14 13.08 25.59
CA LYS A 432 1.04 12.11 25.71
C LYS A 432 0.59 11.61 24.33
N ASN A 433 0.36 10.31 24.22
CA ASN A 433 -0.06 9.64 22.99
C ASN A 433 0.82 9.99 21.78
N ALA A 434 2.12 10.18 21.98
CA ALA A 434 3.05 10.55 20.93
C ALA A 434 2.76 11.92 20.25
N GLY A 435 1.99 12.80 20.87
CA GLY A 435 1.51 14.05 20.27
C GLY A 435 0.44 13.87 19.19
N PHE A 436 -0.06 12.65 19.04
CA PHE A 436 -1.16 12.33 18.13
C PHE A 436 -2.50 12.89 18.63
N SER A 437 -2.78 12.77 19.92
CA SER A 437 -4.03 13.16 20.56
C SER A 437 -3.83 13.59 22.01
N ASP A 438 -4.60 14.58 22.46
CA ASP A 438 -4.70 14.99 23.86
C ASP A 438 -5.73 14.16 24.66
N SER A 439 -6.48 13.26 24.01
CA SER A 439 -7.49 12.39 24.63
C SER A 439 -6.88 11.48 25.71
N ASP A 440 -7.69 11.11 26.69
CA ASP A 440 -7.30 10.08 27.68
C ASP A 440 -7.37 8.67 27.09
N GLU A 441 -8.22 8.47 26.09
CA GLU A 441 -8.40 7.21 25.37
C GLU A 441 -8.14 7.44 23.89
N ILE A 442 -7.35 6.56 23.27
CA ILE A 442 -7.08 6.54 21.83
C ILE A 442 -7.45 5.16 21.27
N TRP A 443 -7.88 5.10 20.01
CA TRP A 443 -8.43 3.89 19.42
C TRP A 443 -7.45 2.71 19.30
N LEU A 444 -6.16 2.98 19.14
CA LEU A 444 -5.04 2.03 19.25
C LEU A 444 -3.93 2.65 20.09
N LYS A 445 -3.23 1.82 20.88
CA LYS A 445 -2.11 2.27 21.72
C LYS A 445 -0.95 2.79 20.87
N ALA A 446 -0.40 3.94 21.25
CA ALA A 446 0.84 4.43 20.67
C ALA A 446 2.00 3.49 21.04
N ASN A 447 2.93 3.27 20.11
CA ASN A 447 4.13 2.51 20.38
C ASN A 447 4.98 3.25 21.43
N PRO A 448 5.32 2.64 22.57
CA PRO A 448 6.03 3.31 23.66
C PRO A 448 7.40 3.87 23.27
N ASN A 449 7.97 3.46 22.14
CA ASN A 449 9.21 3.99 21.62
C ASN A 449 9.10 5.44 21.06
N TYR A 450 7.90 6.04 21.07
CA TYR A 450 7.71 7.45 20.69
C TYR A 450 8.51 8.43 21.56
N LEU A 451 8.96 7.99 22.72
CA LEU A 451 9.83 8.79 23.60
C LEU A 451 11.20 9.07 22.95
N ASP A 452 11.66 8.16 22.08
CA ASP A 452 12.96 8.22 21.41
C ASP A 452 12.85 8.41 19.89
N ILE A 453 11.76 7.91 19.27
CA ILE A 453 11.51 7.98 17.82
C ILE A 453 10.28 8.84 17.58
N ASN A 454 10.48 10.07 17.14
CA ASN A 454 9.39 10.99 16.82
C ASN A 454 9.85 12.13 15.90
N VAL A 455 8.89 12.74 15.22
CA VAL A 455 9.15 13.81 14.24
C VAL A 455 9.89 14.99 14.84
N GLU A 456 9.50 15.45 16.05
CA GLU A 456 10.09 16.64 16.67
C GLU A 456 11.58 16.46 16.94
N GLN A 457 12.00 15.30 17.45
CA GLN A 457 13.40 15.00 17.71
C GLN A 457 14.19 14.81 16.42
N GLU A 458 13.61 14.12 15.45
CA GLU A 458 14.30 13.85 14.19
C GLU A 458 14.45 15.09 13.29
N GLN A 459 13.54 16.06 13.38
CA GLN A 459 13.67 17.33 12.65
C GLN A 459 14.91 18.13 13.02
N ILE A 460 15.37 18.04 14.27
CA ILE A 460 16.53 18.81 14.76
C ILE A 460 17.86 18.06 14.64
N ASP A 461 17.85 16.76 14.33
CA ASP A 461 19.06 15.97 14.10
C ASP A 461 19.33 15.84 12.59
N ASP A 462 20.37 16.53 12.09
CA ASP A 462 20.79 16.50 10.68
C ASP A 462 21.11 15.07 10.17
N ASN A 463 21.40 14.15 11.08
CA ASN A 463 21.71 12.75 10.78
C ASN A 463 20.54 11.79 11.01
N SER A 464 19.34 12.28 11.34
CA SER A 464 18.15 11.47 11.57
C SER A 464 17.71 10.69 10.32
N VAL A 465 16.81 9.73 10.51
CA VAL A 465 16.13 9.00 9.43
C VAL A 465 15.30 9.96 8.60
N LEU A 466 14.53 10.85 9.23
CA LEU A 466 13.71 11.86 8.58
C LEU A 466 14.52 12.78 7.65
N ASN A 467 15.62 13.33 8.14
CA ASN A 467 16.45 14.21 7.32
C ASN A 467 17.21 13.46 6.21
N PHE A 468 17.41 12.16 6.37
CA PHE A 468 17.92 11.32 5.31
C PHE A 468 16.86 11.06 4.22
N TYR A 469 15.60 10.80 4.60
CA TYR A 469 14.48 10.71 3.64
C TYR A 469 14.28 12.01 2.86
N LYS A 470 14.37 13.17 3.50
CA LYS A 470 14.33 14.47 2.78
C LYS A 470 15.44 14.58 1.71
N LYS A 471 16.66 14.10 2.01
CA LYS A 471 17.76 14.07 1.04
C LYS A 471 17.47 13.12 -0.13
N LEU A 472 16.91 11.94 0.12
CA LEU A 472 16.50 10.99 -0.92
C LEU A 472 15.39 11.58 -1.82
N ILE A 473 14.36 12.16 -1.21
CA ILE A 473 13.26 12.84 -1.94
C ILE A 473 13.82 13.99 -2.79
N HIS A 474 14.77 14.76 -2.25
CA HIS A 474 15.40 15.87 -2.96
C HIS A 474 16.09 15.40 -4.25
N LEU A 475 16.70 14.21 -4.29
CA LEU A 475 17.34 13.70 -5.52
C LEU A 475 16.36 13.59 -6.69
N ARG A 476 15.05 13.47 -6.41
CA ARG A 476 13.96 13.37 -7.38
C ARG A 476 13.23 14.70 -7.64
N SER A 477 13.63 15.78 -6.96
CA SER A 477 12.94 17.08 -7.03
C SER A 477 13.43 17.97 -8.20
N ASP A 478 12.63 18.95 -8.58
CA ASP A 478 12.95 19.92 -9.64
C ASP A 478 14.25 20.71 -9.41
N SER A 479 14.62 20.89 -8.15
CA SER A 479 15.84 21.60 -7.77
C SER A 479 17.11 20.74 -7.84
N SER A 480 16.98 19.43 -8.06
CA SER A 480 18.10 18.50 -8.11
C SER A 480 18.64 18.31 -9.52
N LYS A 481 19.97 18.39 -9.66
CA LYS A 481 20.68 18.02 -10.91
C LYS A 481 20.52 16.52 -11.26
N TYR A 482 20.07 15.72 -10.33
CA TYR A 482 19.90 14.27 -10.48
C TYR A 482 18.48 13.85 -10.86
N LYS A 483 17.50 14.80 -10.89
CA LYS A 483 16.09 14.49 -11.13
C LYS A 483 15.87 13.61 -12.35
N GLU A 484 16.45 13.99 -13.48
CA GLU A 484 16.23 13.28 -14.74
C GLU A 484 16.65 11.80 -14.64
N VAL A 485 17.86 11.54 -14.15
CA VAL A 485 18.35 10.17 -14.01
C VAL A 485 17.69 9.42 -12.86
N ALA A 486 17.33 10.08 -11.76
CA ALA A 486 16.66 9.45 -10.63
C ALA A 486 15.19 9.06 -10.93
N VAL A 487 14.51 9.83 -11.77
CA VAL A 487 13.11 9.57 -12.16
C VAL A 487 13.05 8.68 -13.41
N TYR A 488 13.68 9.10 -14.51
CA TYR A 488 13.50 8.49 -15.83
C TYR A 488 14.62 7.53 -16.25
N GLY A 489 15.75 7.52 -15.54
CA GLY A 489 16.86 6.62 -15.87
C GLY A 489 16.43 5.17 -15.90
N GLU A 490 16.87 4.42 -16.90
CA GLU A 490 16.68 2.97 -16.98
C GLU A 490 17.36 2.27 -15.79
N LEU A 491 16.69 1.30 -15.18
CA LEU A 491 17.29 0.46 -14.14
C LEU A 491 18.05 -0.70 -14.79
N LEU A 492 19.33 -0.80 -14.44
CA LEU A 492 20.24 -1.84 -14.89
C LEU A 492 20.83 -2.55 -13.68
N PRO A 493 20.66 -3.87 -13.53
CA PRO A 493 21.25 -4.64 -12.43
C PRO A 493 22.78 -4.58 -12.48
N VAL A 494 23.41 -4.59 -11.29
CA VAL A 494 24.86 -4.72 -11.13
C VAL A 494 25.16 -6.04 -10.41
N GLU A 495 26.12 -6.79 -10.95
CA GLU A 495 26.59 -8.02 -10.33
C GLU A 495 27.20 -7.75 -8.95
N SER A 496 26.73 -8.45 -7.93
CA SER A 496 27.13 -8.27 -6.53
C SER A 496 26.92 -9.56 -5.75
N SER A 497 27.48 -9.65 -4.52
CA SER A 497 27.25 -10.79 -3.63
C SER A 497 25.74 -11.00 -3.35
N ASP A 498 25.37 -12.16 -2.84
CA ASP A 498 23.96 -12.48 -2.53
C ASP A 498 23.33 -11.53 -1.49
N GLU A 499 24.15 -10.89 -0.66
CA GLU A 499 23.75 -9.98 0.42
C GLU A 499 23.77 -8.49 0.04
N VAL A 500 24.24 -8.18 -1.18
CA VAL A 500 24.30 -6.81 -1.71
C VAL A 500 23.34 -6.66 -2.88
N ILE A 501 22.42 -5.70 -2.78
CA ILE A 501 21.55 -5.29 -3.89
C ILE A 501 22.20 -4.07 -4.53
N ALA A 502 22.66 -4.20 -5.77
CA ALA A 502 23.26 -3.10 -6.51
C ALA A 502 22.62 -2.96 -7.90
N TYR A 503 22.34 -1.71 -8.28
CA TYR A 503 21.77 -1.39 -9.58
C TYR A 503 22.14 0.02 -10.00
N LYS A 504 22.03 0.28 -11.30
CA LYS A 504 22.21 1.61 -11.87
C LYS A 504 20.88 2.19 -12.30
N ARG A 505 20.78 3.51 -12.25
CA ARG A 505 19.79 4.30 -12.99
C ARG A 505 20.54 5.07 -14.05
N LYS A 506 20.19 4.96 -15.31
CA LYS A 506 20.98 5.49 -16.43
C LYS A 506 20.12 6.24 -17.44
N THR A 507 20.59 7.43 -17.82
CA THR A 507 20.17 8.19 -19.00
C THR A 507 21.33 8.32 -19.98
N ASP A 508 21.14 9.02 -21.08
CA ASP A 508 22.22 9.27 -22.05
C ASP A 508 23.37 10.10 -21.43
N ASP A 509 23.06 11.03 -20.52
CA ASP A 509 24.00 12.02 -19.99
C ASP A 509 24.56 11.67 -18.59
N ALA A 510 23.87 10.80 -17.85
CA ALA A 510 24.21 10.55 -16.44
C ALA A 510 23.86 9.14 -15.98
N GLU A 511 24.57 8.70 -14.96
CA GLU A 511 24.34 7.44 -14.30
C GLU A 511 24.37 7.62 -12.78
N LEU A 512 23.39 7.03 -12.07
CA LEU A 512 23.45 6.82 -10.63
C LEU A 512 23.71 5.34 -10.37
N LEU A 513 24.63 5.05 -9.45
CA LEU A 513 24.86 3.71 -8.92
C LEU A 513 24.33 3.66 -7.49
N ILE A 514 23.42 2.74 -7.25
CA ILE A 514 22.79 2.49 -5.95
C ILE A 514 23.34 1.20 -5.39
N ILE A 515 23.78 1.22 -4.14
CA ILE A 515 24.36 0.09 -3.43
C ILE A 515 23.68 -0.05 -2.08
N VAL A 516 23.19 -1.25 -1.79
CA VAL A 516 22.51 -1.59 -0.54
C VAL A 516 23.08 -2.89 0.00
N ASN A 517 23.77 -2.84 1.15
CA ASN A 517 24.31 -4.01 1.83
C ASN A 517 23.36 -4.42 2.98
N PHE A 518 22.71 -5.55 2.86
CA PHE A 518 21.81 -6.12 3.89
C PHE A 518 22.54 -6.97 4.95
N SER A 519 23.84 -7.10 4.84
CA SER A 519 24.65 -7.91 5.77
C SER A 519 25.07 -7.11 7.00
N ASP A 520 25.24 -7.81 8.11
CA ASP A 520 25.89 -7.32 9.33
C ASP A 520 27.42 -7.25 9.19
N SER A 521 27.94 -7.61 8.03
CA SER A 521 29.35 -7.69 7.70
C SER A 521 29.71 -6.75 6.55
N GLU A 522 31.01 -6.45 6.44
CA GLU A 522 31.54 -5.73 5.29
C GLU A 522 31.50 -6.60 4.03
N ASN A 523 31.07 -6.01 2.94
CA ASN A 523 31.08 -6.61 1.60
C ASN A 523 31.96 -5.79 0.65
N GLN A 524 32.18 -6.31 -0.54
CA GLN A 524 32.94 -5.63 -1.58
C GLN A 524 32.16 -5.59 -2.89
N LEU A 525 32.30 -4.50 -3.63
CA LEU A 525 31.75 -4.35 -4.97
C LEU A 525 32.81 -3.83 -5.93
N CYS A 526 32.99 -4.52 -7.06
CA CYS A 526 33.82 -4.06 -8.13
C CYS A 526 33.08 -3.03 -8.99
N ILE A 527 33.57 -1.81 -9.10
CA ILE A 527 32.94 -0.69 -9.80
C ILE A 527 33.85 -0.21 -10.92
N GLU A 528 33.37 -0.31 -12.16
CA GLU A 528 34.07 0.22 -13.31
C GLU A 528 33.81 1.71 -13.52
N GLY A 529 34.84 2.51 -13.57
CA GLY A 529 34.77 3.95 -13.79
C GLY A 529 34.82 4.77 -12.51
N THR A 530 34.85 6.09 -12.68
CA THR A 530 34.95 7.03 -11.56
C THR A 530 33.59 7.56 -11.20
N TYR A 531 33.22 7.44 -9.94
CA TYR A 531 31.94 7.93 -9.38
C TYR A 531 32.18 8.94 -8.27
N GLU A 532 31.32 9.92 -8.17
CA GLU A 532 31.22 10.87 -7.06
C GLU A 532 30.16 10.38 -6.08
N GLN A 533 30.46 10.30 -4.78
CA GLN A 533 29.46 10.00 -3.76
C GLN A 533 28.45 11.13 -3.65
N VAL A 534 27.16 10.81 -3.80
CA VAL A 534 26.02 11.75 -3.69
C VAL A 534 25.42 11.71 -2.30
N LEU A 535 25.13 10.51 -1.82
CA LEU A 535 24.51 10.28 -0.52
C LEU A 535 24.95 8.92 0.03
N ALA A 536 25.19 8.82 1.33
CA ALA A 536 25.34 7.54 2.03
C ALA A 536 24.89 7.69 3.49
N ASN A 537 24.40 6.59 4.06
CA ASN A 537 23.98 6.52 5.46
C ASN A 537 25.15 6.33 6.44
N VAL A 538 26.33 5.98 5.94
CA VAL A 538 27.57 5.79 6.68
C VAL A 538 28.74 6.43 5.93
N ALA A 539 29.84 6.69 6.61
CA ALA A 539 31.08 7.06 5.95
C ALA A 539 31.64 5.86 5.17
N LEU A 540 31.93 6.06 3.90
CA LEU A 540 32.48 5.02 3.04
C LEU A 540 34.00 5.20 2.89
N PRO A 541 34.76 4.09 2.83
CA PRO A 541 36.18 4.15 2.52
C PRO A 541 36.43 4.61 1.07
N GLU A 542 37.62 5.08 0.80
CA GLU A 542 38.04 5.38 -0.58
C GLU A 542 38.09 4.08 -1.42
N MET A 543 37.66 4.17 -2.66
CA MET A 543 37.73 3.05 -3.60
C MET A 543 39.20 2.77 -3.97
N VAL A 544 39.63 1.52 -3.86
CA VAL A 544 40.97 1.07 -4.20
C VAL A 544 40.92 0.07 -5.35
N GLU A 545 41.66 0.31 -6.43
CA GLU A 545 41.74 -0.59 -7.60
C GLU A 545 40.34 -1.02 -8.15
N ASN A 546 39.42 -0.08 -8.22
CA ASN A 546 38.00 -0.30 -8.62
C ASN A 546 37.19 -1.17 -7.64
N VAL A 547 37.68 -1.43 -6.45
CA VAL A 547 36.92 -2.14 -5.39
C VAL A 547 36.51 -1.15 -4.32
N LEU A 548 35.20 -1.10 -4.06
CA LEU A 548 34.61 -0.38 -2.95
C LEU A 548 34.31 -1.36 -1.82
N GLU A 549 34.85 -1.09 -0.64
CA GLU A 549 34.44 -1.77 0.61
C GLU A 549 33.13 -1.15 1.09
N ILE A 550 32.16 -2.00 1.39
CA ILE A 550 30.80 -1.60 1.74
C ILE A 550 30.52 -2.07 3.17
N PRO A 551 30.58 -1.17 4.17
CA PRO A 551 30.27 -1.52 5.55
C PRO A 551 28.89 -2.16 5.72
N ALA A 552 28.67 -2.83 6.85
CA ALA A 552 27.37 -3.41 7.22
C ALA A 552 26.23 -2.39 7.09
N TYR A 553 25.06 -2.85 6.62
CA TYR A 553 23.83 -2.05 6.49
C TYR A 553 24.05 -0.68 5.81
N THR A 554 24.85 -0.67 4.76
CA THR A 554 25.09 0.52 3.94
C THR A 554 23.99 0.72 2.91
N GLY A 555 23.47 1.95 2.81
CA GLY A 555 22.70 2.45 1.67
C GLY A 555 23.43 3.66 1.07
N ALA A 556 23.84 3.57 -0.20
CA ALA A 556 24.62 4.62 -0.85
C ALA A 556 24.16 4.89 -2.28
N VAL A 557 24.29 6.15 -2.70
CA VAL A 557 24.05 6.65 -4.05
C VAL A 557 25.30 7.34 -4.54
N PHE A 558 25.78 6.94 -5.70
CA PHE A 558 26.91 7.56 -6.41
C PHE A 558 26.44 8.08 -7.76
N SER A 559 27.13 9.07 -8.29
CA SER A 559 26.83 9.63 -9.61
C SER A 559 28.05 9.62 -10.53
N ARG A 560 27.78 9.51 -11.82
CA ARG A 560 28.74 9.67 -12.89
C ARG A 560 28.12 10.42 -14.06
N VAL A 561 28.82 11.41 -14.59
CA VAL A 561 28.49 12.06 -15.85
C VAL A 561 29.02 11.19 -16.99
N LEU A 562 28.18 10.95 -17.98
CA LEU A 562 28.58 10.22 -19.18
C LEU A 562 29.03 11.23 -20.25
N GLU A 563 30.15 10.99 -20.89
CA GLU A 563 30.55 11.79 -22.05
C GLU A 563 29.68 11.37 -23.24
N VAL A 564 29.04 12.35 -23.84
CA VAL A 564 28.28 12.13 -25.10
C VAL A 564 29.33 12.04 -26.21
N ASP A 565 29.50 10.85 -26.80
CA ASP A 565 30.38 10.59 -27.94
C ASP A 565 29.93 11.34 -29.21
#